data_084708d21c6ad9c8d3139f5bf1c9f89d
#
_entry.id   084708d21c6ad9c8d3139f5bf1c9f89d
#
_cell.length_a   1.000
_cell.length_b   1.000
_cell.length_c   1.000
_cell.angle_alpha   90.00
_cell.angle_beta   90.00
_cell.angle_gamma   90.00
#
_symmetry.space_group_name_H-M   'P 1'
#
loop_
_entity.id
_entity.type
_entity.pdbx_description
1 polymer ?
#
loop_
_entity_poly.entity_id
_entity_poly.type
_entity_poly.pdbx_seq_one_letter_code
_entity_poly.pdbx_strand_id
1 'polypeptide(L)'
;MVNLYWKNNNQITDVEEKPFINEADFEKFIFDNQNILGGDISIIHRQIRSGTKDGIPDMIGIDTDNRICIIELKNIEANEDIVPQALQYAIWAETNPDSIKSLWLECKNKPEDLKPDWDNLDIRILLVAPNFKQNVLKMSKKINYPVELYKVRRYGISDNEFISVEVLEAEDKKIVSTKAKEDWSWDFYEREHDRKSMLQFKNVVEQIEEYCKKQNWNLPYNLNKYYTGFKSGTRVVFCVAWGAAYTWNVKFKISDKDASAFKSANWEFQRYDYSFKEALFKAKNPDKADIKELDSLFKKAYEGK
;
A
#
# COMPACT_ATOMS: atom_id res chain seq x y z
N MET A 1 10.11 -14.17 -21.49
CA MET A 1 9.21 -13.22 -22.21
C MET A 1 7.79 -13.65 -21.86
N VAL A 2 6.92 -12.76 -21.44
CA VAL A 2 5.50 -13.06 -21.17
C VAL A 2 4.70 -12.53 -22.33
N ASN A 3 3.95 -13.38 -23.01
CA ASN A 3 3.01 -12.97 -24.04
C ASN A 3 1.61 -12.86 -23.42
N LEU A 4 0.95 -11.74 -23.62
CA LEU A 4 -0.41 -11.51 -23.15
C LEU A 4 -1.36 -11.57 -24.34
N TYR A 5 -2.49 -12.22 -24.14
CA TYR A 5 -3.55 -12.34 -25.14
C TYR A 5 -4.88 -11.90 -24.54
N TRP A 6 -5.59 -11.07 -25.26
CA TRP A 6 -6.97 -10.71 -24.96
C TRP A 6 -7.93 -11.62 -25.73
N LYS A 7 -8.79 -12.32 -25.00
CA LYS A 7 -9.84 -13.12 -25.61
C LYS A 7 -11.19 -12.41 -25.47
N ASN A 8 -11.74 -11.98 -26.60
CA ASN A 8 -13.09 -11.43 -26.68
C ASN A 8 -13.95 -12.35 -27.52
N ASN A 9 -14.95 -12.96 -26.91
CA ASN A 9 -15.77 -14.05 -27.49
C ASN A 9 -14.87 -15.17 -28.06
N ASN A 10 -14.85 -15.35 -29.40
CA ASN A 10 -14.03 -16.37 -30.07
C ASN A 10 -12.75 -15.82 -30.70
N GLN A 11 -12.45 -14.54 -30.52
CA GLN A 11 -11.25 -13.89 -31.06
C GLN A 11 -10.16 -13.76 -30.00
N ILE A 12 -8.94 -14.12 -30.36
CA ILE A 12 -7.75 -13.92 -29.53
C ILE A 12 -6.91 -12.86 -30.23
N THR A 13 -6.53 -11.81 -29.52
CA THR A 13 -5.71 -10.71 -30.01
C THR A 13 -4.50 -10.55 -29.11
N ASP A 14 -3.34 -10.29 -29.70
CA ASP A 14 -2.12 -9.99 -28.94
C ASP A 14 -2.27 -8.65 -28.23
N VAL A 15 -1.79 -8.61 -26.98
CA VAL A 15 -1.71 -7.40 -26.17
C VAL A 15 -0.26 -6.93 -26.18
N GLU A 16 -0.01 -5.79 -26.79
CA GLU A 16 1.33 -5.26 -26.96
C GLU A 16 1.81 -4.51 -25.74
N GLU A 17 3.08 -4.66 -25.39
CA GLU A 17 3.71 -3.82 -24.37
C GLU A 17 3.83 -2.38 -24.89
N LYS A 18 3.30 -1.41 -24.15
CA LYS A 18 3.36 0.03 -24.43
C LYS A 18 4.19 0.72 -23.34
N PRO A 19 5.50 0.84 -23.50
CA PRO A 19 6.34 1.55 -22.52
C PRO A 19 5.85 2.98 -22.30
N PHE A 20 6.10 3.51 -21.11
CA PHE A 20 5.88 4.93 -20.85
C PHE A 20 6.83 5.76 -21.72
N ILE A 21 6.40 6.95 -22.10
CA ILE A 21 7.15 7.80 -23.05
C ILE A 21 8.53 8.17 -22.50
N ASN A 22 8.59 8.47 -21.22
CA ASN A 22 9.82 8.82 -20.51
C ASN A 22 9.61 8.60 -18.98
N GLU A 23 10.67 8.81 -18.20
CA GLU A 23 10.65 8.63 -16.75
C GLU A 23 9.66 9.57 -16.05
N ALA A 24 9.49 10.81 -16.53
CA ALA A 24 8.54 11.77 -15.95
C ALA A 24 7.06 11.35 -16.17
N ASP A 25 6.75 10.72 -17.33
CA ASP A 25 5.43 10.15 -17.61
C ASP A 25 5.16 8.93 -16.70
N PHE A 26 6.15 8.06 -16.54
CA PHE A 26 6.05 6.93 -15.62
C PHE A 26 5.90 7.37 -14.18
N GLU A 27 6.70 8.33 -13.73
CA GLU A 27 6.62 8.92 -12.41
C GLU A 27 5.25 9.53 -12.14
N LYS A 28 4.72 10.33 -13.10
CA LYS A 28 3.37 10.89 -13.00
C LYS A 28 2.31 9.79 -12.88
N PHE A 29 2.43 8.74 -13.69
CA PHE A 29 1.49 7.61 -13.66
C PHE A 29 1.50 6.93 -12.29
N ILE A 30 2.67 6.64 -11.72
CA ILE A 30 2.78 6.03 -10.38
C ILE A 30 2.18 6.93 -9.31
N PHE A 31 2.48 8.24 -9.37
CA PHE A 31 1.93 9.22 -8.41
C PHE A 31 0.40 9.26 -8.46
N ASP A 32 -0.20 9.36 -9.65
CA ASP A 32 -1.64 9.42 -9.83
C ASP A 32 -2.35 8.11 -9.45
N ASN A 33 -1.62 6.98 -9.52
CA ASN A 33 -2.11 5.63 -9.28
C ASN A 33 -1.37 4.90 -8.14
N GLN A 34 -0.94 5.62 -7.12
CA GLN A 34 -0.11 5.08 -6.02
C GLN A 34 -0.65 3.81 -5.34
N ASN A 35 -1.96 3.57 -5.44
CA ASN A 35 -2.61 2.36 -4.94
C ASN A 35 -2.11 1.06 -5.59
N ILE A 36 -1.47 1.12 -6.75
CA ILE A 36 -0.84 -0.05 -7.38
C ILE A 36 0.42 -0.52 -6.63
N LEU A 37 1.00 0.33 -5.79
CA LEU A 37 2.12 0.00 -4.90
C LEU A 37 1.64 -0.64 -3.58
N GLY A 38 0.57 -1.43 -3.61
CA GLY A 38 0.05 -2.16 -2.45
C GLY A 38 -1.11 -1.48 -1.73
N GLY A 39 -1.34 -0.18 -1.94
CA GLY A 39 -2.45 0.57 -1.35
C GLY A 39 -2.28 0.92 0.13
N ASP A 40 -1.09 0.73 0.67
CA ASP A 40 -0.69 1.03 2.05
C ASP A 40 0.26 2.25 2.13
N ILE A 41 0.57 2.90 1.00
CA ILE A 41 1.48 4.04 0.91
C ILE A 41 0.73 5.29 0.49
N SER A 42 0.97 6.39 1.19
CA SER A 42 0.56 7.74 0.78
C SER A 42 1.80 8.51 0.33
N ILE A 43 1.88 8.82 -0.97
CA ILE A 43 2.97 9.63 -1.51
C ILE A 43 2.75 11.08 -1.11
N ILE A 44 3.66 11.63 -0.32
CA ILE A 44 3.59 12.99 0.22
C ILE A 44 4.37 14.01 -0.61
N HIS A 45 5.35 13.55 -1.37
CA HIS A 45 6.17 14.40 -2.22
C HIS A 45 6.56 13.67 -3.50
N ARG A 46 6.57 14.40 -4.61
CA ARG A 46 7.10 14.00 -5.91
C ARG A 46 8.07 15.05 -6.40
N GLN A 47 9.25 14.62 -6.86
CA GLN A 47 10.21 15.56 -7.45
C GLN A 47 9.64 16.14 -8.74
N ILE A 48 9.36 17.43 -8.73
CA ILE A 48 9.15 18.19 -9.97
C ILE A 48 10.54 18.58 -10.45
N ARG A 49 11.03 17.92 -11.51
CA ARG A 49 12.37 18.13 -12.06
C ARG A 49 12.58 19.61 -12.43
N SER A 50 13.15 20.39 -11.53
CA SER A 50 13.60 21.76 -11.76
C SER A 50 15.12 21.79 -11.94
N GLY A 51 15.68 20.99 -12.85
CA GLY A 51 17.03 21.16 -13.39
C GLY A 51 18.24 20.92 -12.48
N THR A 52 18.09 20.73 -11.18
CA THR A 52 19.20 20.43 -10.27
C THR A 52 19.07 18.99 -9.75
N LYS A 53 20.06 18.16 -10.06
CA LYS A 53 20.06 16.71 -9.90
C LYS A 53 20.47 16.20 -8.52
N ASP A 54 20.64 17.02 -7.50
CA ASP A 54 21.34 16.60 -6.30
C ASP A 54 20.41 16.29 -5.13
N GLY A 55 20.27 14.99 -4.82
CA GLY A 55 20.05 14.54 -3.46
C GLY A 55 18.60 14.27 -3.02
N ILE A 56 17.59 14.31 -3.90
CA ILE A 56 16.18 14.05 -3.54
C ILE A 56 15.65 12.85 -4.32
N PRO A 57 14.99 11.85 -3.67
CA PRO A 57 14.39 10.73 -4.35
C PRO A 57 13.26 11.16 -5.30
N ASP A 58 12.92 10.32 -6.28
CA ASP A 58 11.82 10.60 -7.22
C ASP A 58 10.52 10.83 -6.46
N MET A 59 10.24 10.04 -5.43
CA MET A 59 9.09 10.25 -4.54
C MET A 59 9.41 9.89 -3.10
N ILE A 60 8.70 10.54 -2.19
CA ILE A 60 8.68 10.22 -0.76
C ILE A 60 7.23 9.92 -0.38
N GLY A 61 7.03 8.81 0.30
CA GLY A 61 5.73 8.41 0.86
C GLY A 61 5.82 8.09 2.34
N ILE A 62 4.67 7.85 2.95
CA ILE A 62 4.55 7.28 4.29
C ILE A 62 3.57 6.12 4.20
N ASP A 63 3.94 4.99 4.77
CA ASP A 63 3.05 3.83 4.79
C ASP A 63 2.17 3.79 6.05
N THR A 64 1.23 2.85 6.05
CA THR A 64 0.30 2.66 7.17
C THR A 64 0.95 2.21 8.48
N ASP A 65 2.23 1.79 8.44
CA ASP A 65 3.04 1.50 9.63
C ASP A 65 3.89 2.71 10.08
N ASN A 66 3.60 3.91 9.52
CA ASN A 66 4.33 5.17 9.76
C ASN A 66 5.80 5.16 9.31
N ARG A 67 6.18 4.25 8.41
CA ARG A 67 7.53 4.22 7.83
C ARG A 67 7.63 5.22 6.68
N ILE A 68 8.77 5.85 6.57
CA ILE A 68 9.09 6.69 5.42
C ILE A 68 9.44 5.80 4.24
N CYS A 69 8.74 5.96 3.13
CA CYS A 69 8.97 5.22 1.90
C CYS A 69 9.80 6.06 0.94
N ILE A 70 11.01 5.62 0.65
CA ILE A 70 11.85 6.17 -0.41
C ILE A 70 11.54 5.40 -1.69
N ILE A 71 11.05 6.10 -2.71
CA ILE A 71 10.62 5.48 -3.96
C ILE A 71 11.51 6.00 -5.09
N GLU A 72 12.20 5.09 -5.74
CA GLU A 72 13.07 5.36 -6.89
C GLU A 72 12.56 4.62 -8.13
N LEU A 73 12.48 5.32 -9.27
CA LEU A 73 11.90 4.80 -10.50
C LEU A 73 12.90 4.79 -11.64
N LYS A 74 12.75 3.80 -12.54
CA LYS A 74 13.41 3.78 -13.84
C LYS A 74 12.41 3.38 -14.91
N ASN A 75 12.30 4.16 -15.99
CA ASN A 75 11.40 3.86 -17.12
C ASN A 75 11.95 2.77 -18.08
N ILE A 76 13.10 2.22 -17.76
CA ILE A 76 13.76 1.13 -18.50
C ILE A 76 14.11 0.01 -17.53
N GLU A 77 14.63 -1.11 -18.03
CA GLU A 77 15.18 -2.15 -17.17
C GLU A 77 16.24 -1.57 -16.21
N ALA A 78 15.96 -1.64 -14.90
CA ALA A 78 16.85 -1.09 -13.89
C ALA A 78 18.13 -1.93 -13.77
N ASN A 79 19.26 -1.24 -13.81
CA ASN A 79 20.57 -1.82 -13.55
C ASN A 79 20.99 -1.58 -12.07
N GLU A 80 22.20 -1.99 -11.74
CA GLU A 80 22.75 -1.96 -10.38
C GLU A 80 22.81 -0.57 -9.77
N ASP A 81 22.85 0.50 -10.58
CA ASP A 81 23.02 1.89 -10.12
C ASP A 81 21.80 2.40 -9.33
N ILE A 82 20.62 1.81 -9.53
CA ILE A 82 19.41 2.18 -8.78
C ILE A 82 19.56 1.90 -7.28
N VAL A 83 20.32 0.87 -6.91
CA VAL A 83 20.45 0.42 -5.51
C VAL A 83 21.26 1.40 -4.66
N PRO A 84 22.49 1.79 -5.04
CA PRO A 84 23.24 2.80 -4.29
C PRO A 84 22.55 4.16 -4.30
N GLN A 85 21.84 4.53 -5.36
CA GLN A 85 21.06 5.77 -5.43
C GLN A 85 19.95 5.78 -4.36
N ALA A 86 19.12 4.74 -4.32
CA ALA A 86 18.05 4.63 -3.33
C ALA A 86 18.57 4.54 -1.89
N LEU A 87 19.71 3.84 -1.68
CA LEU A 87 20.36 3.77 -0.38
C LEU A 87 20.87 5.15 0.08
N GLN A 88 21.44 5.95 -0.82
CA GLN A 88 21.89 7.31 -0.51
C GLN A 88 20.72 8.19 -0.06
N TYR A 89 19.56 8.06 -0.70
CA TYR A 89 18.35 8.78 -0.30
C TYR A 89 17.79 8.30 1.05
N ALA A 90 17.85 6.99 1.33
CA ALA A 90 17.45 6.47 2.63
C ALA A 90 18.33 7.04 3.77
N ILE A 91 19.64 7.05 3.58
CA ILE A 91 20.60 7.65 4.53
C ILE A 91 20.35 9.16 4.69
N TRP A 92 20.10 9.86 3.56
CA TRP A 92 19.76 11.27 3.61
C TRP A 92 18.48 11.52 4.44
N ALA A 93 17.45 10.72 4.26
CA ALA A 93 16.21 10.85 5.02
C ALA A 93 16.42 10.64 6.52
N GLU A 94 17.21 9.63 6.92
CA GLU A 94 17.56 9.40 8.34
C GLU A 94 18.35 10.56 8.95
N THR A 95 19.25 11.17 8.17
CA THR A 95 20.10 12.27 8.66
C THR A 95 19.43 13.64 8.58
N ASN A 96 18.30 13.75 7.87
CA ASN A 96 17.54 14.99 7.69
C ASN A 96 16.04 14.84 7.98
N PRO A 97 15.65 14.35 9.18
CA PRO A 97 14.24 14.08 9.51
C PRO A 97 13.37 15.33 9.42
N ASP A 98 13.90 16.52 9.74
CA ASP A 98 13.18 17.78 9.64
C ASP A 98 12.80 18.14 8.20
N SER A 99 13.62 17.75 7.22
CA SER A 99 13.29 17.93 5.80
C SER A 99 12.08 17.10 5.41
N ILE A 100 12.04 15.82 5.82
CA ILE A 100 10.90 14.94 5.58
C ILE A 100 9.65 15.43 6.31
N LYS A 101 9.80 15.88 7.56
CA LYS A 101 8.72 16.49 8.35
C LYS A 101 8.13 17.72 7.69
N SER A 102 8.97 18.58 7.09
CA SER A 102 8.50 19.75 6.33
C SER A 102 7.63 19.33 5.14
N LEU A 103 8.08 18.36 4.33
CA LEU A 103 7.28 17.82 3.22
C LEU A 103 5.94 17.24 3.70
N TRP A 104 5.95 16.54 4.84
CA TRP A 104 4.72 16.05 5.47
C TRP A 104 3.78 17.19 5.88
N LEU A 105 4.30 18.27 6.47
CA LEU A 105 3.48 19.41 6.89
C LEU A 105 2.89 20.16 5.70
N GLU A 106 3.59 20.23 4.58
CA GLU A 106 3.15 20.87 3.34
C GLU A 106 2.16 20.02 2.55
N CYS A 107 2.11 18.70 2.79
CA CYS A 107 1.20 17.81 2.10
C CYS A 107 -0.25 18.12 2.45
N LYS A 108 -1.05 18.52 1.43
CA LYS A 108 -2.44 18.92 1.61
C LYS A 108 -3.37 17.75 1.95
N ASN A 109 -3.08 16.58 1.38
CA ASN A 109 -3.93 15.38 1.49
C ASN A 109 -3.27 14.31 2.35
N LYS A 110 -2.61 14.70 3.45
CA LYS A 110 -1.98 13.74 4.35
C LYS A 110 -3.00 12.93 5.13
N PRO A 111 -2.76 11.63 5.32
CA PRO A 111 -3.63 10.80 6.16
C PRO A 111 -3.61 11.27 7.62
N GLU A 112 -4.79 11.46 8.21
CA GLU A 112 -4.92 11.95 9.58
C GLU A 112 -4.48 10.92 10.65
N ASP A 113 -4.55 9.63 10.30
CA ASP A 113 -4.23 8.54 11.23
C ASP A 113 -2.72 8.28 11.35
N LEU A 114 -1.92 8.80 10.41
CA LEU A 114 -0.48 8.56 10.42
C LEU A 114 0.23 9.55 11.35
N LYS A 115 1.11 9.00 12.19
CA LYS A 115 1.92 9.75 13.16
C LYS A 115 3.36 9.24 13.13
N PRO A 116 4.16 9.63 12.12
CA PRO A 116 5.55 9.22 12.04
C PRO A 116 6.33 9.67 13.29
N ASP A 117 7.22 8.81 13.74
CA ASP A 117 8.18 9.14 14.81
C ASP A 117 9.36 9.90 14.18
N TRP A 118 9.31 11.23 14.25
CA TRP A 118 10.31 12.11 13.62
C TRP A 118 11.69 12.05 14.28
N ASP A 119 11.76 11.60 15.53
CA ASP A 119 13.02 11.46 16.26
C ASP A 119 13.72 10.13 15.91
N ASN A 120 12.96 9.18 15.33
CA ASN A 120 13.47 7.84 15.05
C ASN A 120 12.75 7.24 13.83
N LEU A 121 13.11 7.74 12.64
CA LEU A 121 12.49 7.32 11.39
C LEU A 121 12.77 5.84 11.09
N ASP A 122 11.73 5.13 10.72
CA ASP A 122 11.82 3.81 10.10
C ASP A 122 11.67 3.97 8.58
N ILE A 123 12.59 3.42 7.80
CA ILE A 123 12.67 3.65 6.36
C ILE A 123 12.47 2.36 5.59
N ARG A 124 11.66 2.44 4.54
CA ARG A 124 11.39 1.41 3.56
C ARG A 124 11.76 1.92 2.18
N ILE A 125 12.40 1.10 1.35
CA ILE A 125 12.81 1.46 -0.01
C ILE A 125 11.93 0.70 -1.01
N LEU A 126 11.38 1.42 -1.99
CA LEU A 126 10.66 0.84 -3.11
C LEU A 126 11.41 1.18 -4.40
N LEU A 127 11.82 0.15 -5.13
CA LEU A 127 12.40 0.28 -6.46
C LEU A 127 11.32 -0.07 -7.48
N VAL A 128 11.05 0.82 -8.43
CA VAL A 128 9.96 0.65 -9.41
C VAL A 128 10.52 0.71 -10.83
N ALA A 129 10.35 -0.34 -11.61
CA ALA A 129 10.84 -0.38 -13.00
C ALA A 129 10.04 -1.40 -13.84
N PRO A 130 10.07 -1.33 -15.18
CA PRO A 130 9.45 -2.35 -16.03
C PRO A 130 10.15 -3.71 -15.95
N ASN A 131 11.42 -3.74 -15.59
CA ASN A 131 12.20 -4.95 -15.32
C ASN A 131 13.42 -4.62 -14.47
N PHE A 132 14.05 -5.66 -13.89
CA PHE A 132 15.27 -5.54 -13.09
C PHE A 132 16.31 -6.53 -13.54
N LYS A 133 17.57 -6.10 -13.68
CA LYS A 133 18.69 -7.02 -13.86
C LYS A 133 18.88 -7.88 -12.60
N GLN A 134 19.36 -9.11 -12.80
CA GLN A 134 19.52 -10.06 -11.70
C GLN A 134 20.40 -9.57 -10.55
N ASN A 135 21.39 -8.72 -10.84
CA ASN A 135 22.25 -8.17 -9.81
C ASN A 135 21.51 -7.19 -8.88
N VAL A 136 20.49 -6.45 -9.37
CA VAL A 136 19.65 -5.59 -8.53
C VAL A 136 19.00 -6.43 -7.42
N LEU A 137 18.42 -7.58 -7.78
CA LEU A 137 17.80 -8.50 -6.81
C LEU A 137 18.83 -9.03 -5.79
N LYS A 138 20.06 -9.32 -6.23
CA LYS A 138 21.11 -9.78 -5.33
C LYS A 138 21.59 -8.68 -4.40
N MET A 139 21.73 -7.45 -4.89
CA MET A 139 22.18 -6.30 -4.11
C MET A 139 21.11 -5.86 -3.10
N SER A 140 19.85 -5.77 -3.51
CA SER A 140 18.75 -5.41 -2.62
C SER A 140 18.66 -6.34 -1.40
N LYS A 141 19.03 -7.62 -1.57
CA LYS A 141 19.13 -8.60 -0.46
C LYS A 141 20.23 -8.28 0.55
N LYS A 142 21.18 -7.42 0.26
CA LYS A 142 22.33 -7.10 1.12
C LYS A 142 22.19 -5.76 1.85
N ILE A 143 21.13 -5.02 1.57
CA ILE A 143 20.85 -3.74 2.21
C ILE A 143 20.16 -3.97 3.55
N ASN A 144 20.47 -3.15 4.57
CA ASN A 144 19.88 -3.25 5.90
C ASN A 144 18.48 -2.62 6.00
N TYR A 145 18.01 -1.95 4.95
CA TYR A 145 16.63 -1.45 4.87
C TYR A 145 15.70 -2.51 4.27
N PRO A 146 14.40 -2.50 4.59
CA PRO A 146 13.39 -3.21 3.83
C PRO A 146 13.37 -2.68 2.39
N VAL A 147 13.65 -3.53 1.41
CA VAL A 147 13.64 -3.17 -0.03
C VAL A 147 12.63 -4.03 -0.76
N GLU A 148 11.73 -3.41 -1.48
CA GLU A 148 10.77 -4.06 -2.36
C GLU A 148 10.98 -3.63 -3.80
N LEU A 149 10.87 -4.57 -4.73
CA LEU A 149 11.02 -4.32 -6.16
C LEU A 149 9.67 -4.48 -6.84
N TYR A 150 9.13 -3.39 -7.36
CA TYR A 150 7.87 -3.35 -8.09
C TYR A 150 8.14 -3.34 -9.60
N LYS A 151 7.84 -4.45 -10.26
CA LYS A 151 7.90 -4.55 -11.69
C LYS A 151 6.58 -4.11 -12.28
N VAL A 152 6.57 -2.92 -12.88
CA VAL A 152 5.36 -2.29 -13.41
C VAL A 152 5.47 -2.18 -14.92
N ARG A 153 4.53 -2.80 -15.64
CA ARG A 153 4.47 -2.76 -17.11
C ARG A 153 3.12 -2.29 -17.59
N ARG A 154 3.11 -1.54 -18.66
CA ARG A 154 1.92 -1.09 -19.36
C ARG A 154 1.77 -1.84 -20.68
N TYR A 155 0.56 -2.28 -20.94
CA TYR A 155 0.17 -2.99 -22.16
C TYR A 155 -1.05 -2.32 -22.77
N GLY A 156 -1.23 -2.44 -24.07
CA GLY A 156 -2.38 -1.87 -24.76
C GLY A 156 -2.97 -2.78 -25.81
N ILE A 157 -4.29 -2.65 -25.97
CA ILE A 157 -5.05 -3.21 -27.07
C ILE A 157 -6.17 -2.25 -27.43
N SER A 158 -6.18 -1.78 -28.68
CA SER A 158 -7.07 -0.70 -29.11
C SER A 158 -7.00 0.50 -28.15
N ASP A 159 -8.12 0.92 -27.60
CA ASP A 159 -8.22 2.03 -26.65
C ASP A 159 -8.09 1.59 -25.17
N ASN A 160 -7.87 0.29 -24.91
CA ASN A 160 -7.74 -0.22 -23.55
C ASN A 160 -6.28 -0.36 -23.14
N GLU A 161 -6.00 -0.05 -21.90
CA GLU A 161 -4.68 -0.24 -21.30
C GLU A 161 -4.76 -1.20 -20.10
N PHE A 162 -3.72 -2.02 -19.93
CA PHE A 162 -3.56 -2.94 -18.85
C PHE A 162 -2.25 -2.66 -18.13
N ILE A 163 -2.28 -2.64 -16.83
CA ILE A 163 -1.10 -2.47 -15.99
C ILE A 163 -0.83 -3.79 -15.27
N SER A 164 0.36 -4.33 -15.48
CA SER A 164 0.85 -5.48 -14.73
C SER A 164 1.75 -4.99 -13.61
N VAL A 165 1.47 -5.41 -12.39
CA VAL A 165 2.31 -5.13 -11.22
C VAL A 165 2.70 -6.46 -10.59
N GLU A 166 4.01 -6.69 -10.50
CA GLU A 166 4.61 -7.87 -9.87
C GLU A 166 5.58 -7.38 -8.80
N VAL A 167 5.38 -7.81 -7.57
CA VAL A 167 6.35 -7.56 -6.50
C VAL A 167 7.33 -8.72 -6.49
N LEU A 168 8.59 -8.42 -6.75
CA LEU A 168 9.66 -9.39 -6.70
C LEU A 168 10.09 -9.53 -5.24
N GLU A 169 9.60 -10.53 -4.56
CA GLU A 169 10.07 -10.88 -3.23
C GLU A 169 11.53 -11.34 -3.31
N ALA A 170 12.35 -10.75 -2.48
CA ALA A 170 13.63 -11.33 -2.18
C ALA A 170 13.36 -12.60 -1.37
N GLU A 171 13.29 -13.78 -2.03
CA GLU A 171 13.20 -15.06 -1.34
C GLU A 171 14.25 -15.11 -0.22
N ASP A 172 13.84 -15.48 1.01
CA ASP A 172 14.67 -15.75 2.19
C ASP A 172 15.44 -14.57 2.80
N LYS A 173 14.79 -13.43 3.07
CA LYS A 173 15.31 -12.57 4.13
C LYS A 173 14.46 -12.70 5.40
N LYS A 174 15.04 -13.30 6.43
CA LYS A 174 14.94 -12.71 7.77
C LYS A 174 15.60 -11.33 7.65
N ILE A 175 14.81 -10.30 7.41
CA ILE A 175 15.29 -8.92 7.46
C ILE A 175 15.74 -8.72 8.89
N VAL A 176 17.04 -8.71 9.10
CA VAL A 176 17.62 -8.18 10.32
C VAL A 176 17.51 -6.67 10.15
N SER A 177 16.31 -6.12 10.40
CA SER A 177 16.22 -4.73 10.77
C SER A 177 17.06 -4.58 12.04
N THR A 178 17.76 -3.49 12.20
CA THR A 178 18.44 -3.12 13.46
C THR A 178 17.43 -3.01 14.62
N LYS A 179 16.14 -2.87 14.33
CA LYS A 179 15.00 -3.22 15.17
C LYS A 179 14.53 -4.61 14.73
N ALA A 180 14.51 -5.58 15.64
CA ALA A 180 13.89 -6.89 15.40
C ALA A 180 12.55 -6.64 14.67
N LYS A 181 12.36 -7.31 13.51
CA LYS A 181 11.08 -7.28 12.82
C LYS A 181 10.08 -7.82 13.85
N GLU A 182 9.31 -6.92 14.43
CA GLU A 182 8.20 -7.34 15.30
C GLU A 182 7.25 -8.08 14.37
N ASP A 183 7.16 -9.40 14.56
CA ASP A 183 6.15 -10.20 13.90
C ASP A 183 4.81 -9.77 14.48
N TRP A 184 4.06 -8.96 13.72
CA TRP A 184 2.72 -8.54 14.11
C TRP A 184 1.86 -9.78 14.26
N SER A 185 1.45 -10.07 15.49
CA SER A 185 0.72 -11.27 15.87
C SER A 185 -0.47 -10.91 16.76
N TRP A 186 -1.35 -11.88 16.96
CA TRP A 186 -2.43 -11.72 17.94
C TRP A 186 -1.89 -11.45 19.35
N ASP A 187 -0.76 -12.07 19.72
CA ASP A 187 -0.10 -11.84 21.01
C ASP A 187 0.44 -10.40 21.14
N PHE A 188 0.88 -9.80 20.04
CA PHE A 188 1.23 -8.38 19.99
C PHE A 188 0.01 -7.52 20.28
N TYR A 189 -1.12 -7.74 19.59
CA TYR A 189 -2.35 -6.98 19.82
C TYR A 189 -2.89 -7.16 21.24
N GLU A 190 -2.76 -8.36 21.84
CA GLU A 190 -3.16 -8.61 23.22
C GLU A 190 -2.34 -7.82 24.25
N ARG A 191 -1.10 -7.49 23.95
CA ARG A 191 -0.23 -6.68 24.81
C ARG A 191 -0.47 -5.18 24.66
N GLU A 192 -0.75 -4.72 23.44
CA GLU A 192 -0.82 -3.30 23.09
C GLU A 192 -2.24 -2.71 23.28
N HIS A 193 -3.28 -3.53 23.31
CA HIS A 193 -4.67 -3.09 23.35
C HIS A 193 -5.41 -3.70 24.54
N ASP A 194 -6.46 -3.00 24.97
CA ASP A 194 -7.28 -3.58 26.06
C ASP A 194 -7.96 -4.87 25.60
N ARG A 195 -8.12 -5.80 26.54
CA ARG A 195 -8.63 -7.15 26.24
C ARG A 195 -10.01 -7.14 25.58
N LYS A 196 -10.90 -6.23 25.98
CA LYS A 196 -12.26 -6.19 25.43
C LYS A 196 -12.24 -5.75 23.96
N SER A 197 -11.57 -4.65 23.67
CA SER A 197 -11.43 -4.13 22.29
C SER A 197 -10.70 -5.12 21.38
N MET A 198 -9.69 -5.81 21.92
CA MET A 198 -8.96 -6.83 21.18
C MET A 198 -9.85 -8.02 20.80
N LEU A 199 -10.68 -8.52 21.72
CA LEU A 199 -11.63 -9.60 21.42
C LEU A 199 -12.69 -9.18 20.40
N GLN A 200 -13.18 -7.93 20.46
CA GLN A 200 -14.10 -7.39 19.47
C GLN A 200 -13.43 -7.28 18.10
N PHE A 201 -12.21 -6.76 18.03
CA PHE A 201 -11.40 -6.66 16.81
C PHE A 201 -11.22 -8.05 16.17
N LYS A 202 -10.75 -9.01 16.95
CA LYS A 202 -10.54 -10.40 16.50
C LYS A 202 -11.81 -11.02 15.97
N ASN A 203 -12.91 -10.87 16.69
CA ASN A 203 -14.22 -11.38 16.27
C ASN A 203 -14.66 -10.80 14.90
N VAL A 204 -14.44 -9.52 14.66
CA VAL A 204 -14.76 -8.89 13.37
C VAL A 204 -13.85 -9.39 12.26
N VAL A 205 -12.56 -9.56 12.51
CA VAL A 205 -11.62 -10.16 11.53
C VAL A 205 -12.07 -11.58 11.16
N GLU A 206 -12.43 -12.42 12.15
CA GLU A 206 -12.92 -13.77 11.93
C GLU A 206 -14.24 -13.80 11.15
N GLN A 207 -15.18 -12.91 11.45
CA GLN A 207 -16.42 -12.76 10.67
C GLN A 207 -16.13 -12.40 9.20
N ILE A 208 -15.19 -11.48 8.94
CA ILE A 208 -14.81 -11.08 7.58
C ILE A 208 -14.14 -12.23 6.85
N GLU A 209 -13.25 -12.97 7.51
CA GLU A 209 -12.63 -14.16 6.92
C GLU A 209 -13.67 -15.21 6.50
N GLU A 210 -14.62 -15.52 7.38
CA GLU A 210 -15.73 -16.41 7.06
C GLU A 210 -16.61 -15.89 5.92
N TYR A 211 -16.86 -14.58 5.90
CA TYR A 211 -17.61 -13.93 4.83
C TYR A 211 -16.90 -14.12 3.49
N CYS A 212 -15.58 -13.85 3.42
CA CYS A 212 -14.78 -14.06 2.21
C CYS A 212 -14.83 -15.52 1.74
N LYS A 213 -14.70 -16.47 2.67
CA LYS A 213 -14.82 -17.90 2.34
C LYS A 213 -16.19 -18.27 1.74
N LYS A 214 -17.28 -17.74 2.29
CA LYS A 214 -18.65 -17.94 1.79
C LYS A 214 -18.88 -17.34 0.39
N GLN A 215 -18.21 -16.23 0.09
CA GLN A 215 -18.26 -15.59 -1.24
C GLN A 215 -17.29 -16.22 -2.24
N ASN A 216 -16.48 -17.20 -1.86
CA ASN A 216 -15.38 -17.76 -2.65
C ASN A 216 -14.34 -16.70 -3.06
N TRP A 217 -14.12 -15.71 -2.21
CA TRP A 217 -13.09 -14.69 -2.41
C TRP A 217 -11.76 -15.14 -1.82
N ASN A 218 -10.73 -15.18 -2.67
CA ASN A 218 -9.36 -15.47 -2.21
C ASN A 218 -8.72 -14.17 -1.72
N LEU A 219 -9.01 -13.79 -0.48
CA LEU A 219 -8.47 -12.62 0.20
C LEU A 219 -7.81 -13.04 1.51
N PRO A 220 -6.57 -13.52 1.50
CA PRO A 220 -5.84 -13.76 2.73
C PRO A 220 -5.64 -12.45 3.49
N TYR A 221 -5.59 -12.51 4.81
CA TYR A 221 -5.29 -11.35 5.63
C TYR A 221 -3.91 -11.42 6.27
N ASN A 222 -3.32 -10.24 6.49
CA ASN A 222 -2.08 -10.07 7.22
C ASN A 222 -2.31 -9.15 8.42
N LEU A 223 -1.70 -9.50 9.56
CA LEU A 223 -1.59 -8.62 10.70
C LEU A 223 -0.47 -7.61 10.44
N ASN A 224 -0.76 -6.33 10.66
CA ASN A 224 0.20 -5.23 10.61
C ASN A 224 0.13 -4.47 11.94
N LYS A 225 1.04 -3.55 12.21
CA LYS A 225 1.09 -2.84 13.49
C LYS A 225 -0.25 -2.21 13.90
N TYR A 226 -0.94 -1.59 12.97
CA TYR A 226 -2.14 -0.78 13.23
C TYR A 226 -3.41 -1.33 12.59
N TYR A 227 -3.34 -2.40 11.80
CA TYR A 227 -4.50 -2.94 11.10
C TYR A 227 -4.31 -4.39 10.67
N THR A 228 -5.42 -5.06 10.41
CA THR A 228 -5.46 -6.36 9.73
C THR A 228 -6.06 -6.19 8.35
N GLY A 229 -5.26 -6.37 7.30
CA GLY A 229 -5.65 -6.11 5.91
C GLY A 229 -5.97 -7.37 5.12
N PHE A 230 -7.12 -7.38 4.46
CA PHE A 230 -7.53 -8.43 3.51
C PHE A 230 -7.07 -8.04 2.11
N LYS A 231 -6.23 -8.87 1.48
CA LYS A 231 -5.49 -8.50 0.26
C LYS A 231 -5.88 -9.33 -0.96
N SER A 232 -5.93 -8.66 -2.12
CA SER A 232 -5.91 -9.27 -3.44
C SER A 232 -4.53 -8.99 -4.07
N GLY A 233 -3.67 -9.99 -4.10
CA GLY A 233 -2.26 -9.78 -4.42
C GLY A 233 -1.61 -8.83 -3.40
N THR A 234 -1.01 -7.75 -3.87
CA THR A 234 -0.39 -6.73 -3.03
C THR A 234 -1.39 -5.71 -2.47
N ARG A 235 -2.57 -5.56 -3.09
CA ARG A 235 -3.53 -4.51 -2.77
C ARG A 235 -4.44 -4.89 -1.60
N VAL A 236 -4.52 -4.03 -0.58
CA VAL A 236 -5.55 -4.10 0.47
C VAL A 236 -6.91 -3.74 -0.14
N VAL A 237 -7.90 -4.60 0.02
CA VAL A 237 -9.28 -4.40 -0.45
C VAL A 237 -10.13 -3.75 0.65
N PHE A 238 -10.00 -4.28 1.85
CA PHE A 238 -10.58 -3.73 3.08
C PHE A 238 -9.74 -4.18 4.28
N CYS A 239 -9.89 -3.50 5.39
CA CYS A 239 -9.16 -3.84 6.61
C CYS A 239 -9.96 -3.53 7.87
N VAL A 240 -9.59 -4.15 8.96
CA VAL A 240 -9.96 -3.73 10.31
C VAL A 240 -8.76 -3.01 10.90
N ALA A 241 -8.94 -1.76 11.30
CA ALA A 241 -7.85 -0.91 11.76
C ALA A 241 -8.09 -0.44 13.19
N TRP A 242 -7.02 -0.36 13.97
CA TRP A 242 -7.03 0.27 15.27
C TRP A 242 -7.23 1.78 15.13
N GLY A 243 -8.11 2.33 15.97
CA GLY A 243 -8.27 3.78 16.14
C GLY A 243 -7.44 4.27 17.31
N ALA A 244 -8.01 5.22 18.10
CA ALA A 244 -7.41 5.54 19.41
C ALA A 244 -7.43 4.31 20.33
N ALA A 245 -6.65 4.31 21.42
CA ALA A 245 -6.22 3.17 22.25
C ALA A 245 -7.25 2.05 22.53
N TYR A 246 -8.54 2.32 22.44
CA TYR A 246 -9.61 1.36 22.79
C TYR A 246 -10.69 1.25 21.70
N THR A 247 -10.40 1.67 20.48
CA THR A 247 -11.37 1.64 19.38
C THR A 247 -10.79 0.99 18.15
N TRP A 248 -11.67 0.45 17.33
CA TRP A 248 -11.35 -0.09 16.01
C TRP A 248 -12.41 0.30 14.98
N ASN A 249 -12.04 0.23 13.72
CA ASN A 249 -12.86 0.63 12.58
C ASN A 249 -12.71 -0.38 11.45
N VAL A 250 -13.68 -0.46 10.55
CA VAL A 250 -13.56 -1.18 9.28
C VAL A 250 -13.39 -0.14 8.17
N LYS A 251 -12.40 -0.37 7.31
CA LYS A 251 -12.10 0.50 6.20
C LYS A 251 -12.26 -0.24 4.88
N PHE A 252 -12.79 0.45 3.87
CA PHE A 252 -13.07 -0.10 2.55
C PHE A 252 -12.47 0.76 1.45
N LYS A 253 -11.84 0.14 0.45
CA LYS A 253 -11.38 0.81 -0.78
C LYS A 253 -12.54 0.99 -1.74
N ILE A 254 -13.41 1.95 -1.47
CA ILE A 254 -14.59 2.31 -2.27
C ILE A 254 -14.61 3.82 -2.54
N SER A 255 -15.51 4.30 -3.39
CA SER A 255 -15.66 5.74 -3.64
C SER A 255 -16.28 6.47 -2.45
N ASP A 256 -15.95 7.76 -2.28
CA ASP A 256 -16.58 8.64 -1.29
C ASP A 256 -18.10 8.70 -1.49
N LYS A 257 -18.56 8.74 -2.74
CA LYS A 257 -19.99 8.71 -3.08
C LYS A 257 -20.70 7.46 -2.54
N ASP A 258 -20.07 6.29 -2.69
CA ASP A 258 -20.64 5.02 -2.21
C ASP A 258 -20.65 4.97 -0.68
N ALA A 259 -19.60 5.47 -0.05
CA ALA A 259 -19.49 5.53 1.40
C ALA A 259 -20.54 6.46 2.01
N SER A 260 -20.68 7.67 1.47
CA SER A 260 -21.65 8.67 1.94
C SER A 260 -23.11 8.25 1.71
N ALA A 261 -23.37 7.46 0.68
CA ALA A 261 -24.71 6.93 0.40
C ALA A 261 -25.12 5.76 1.32
N PHE A 262 -24.16 5.12 1.98
CA PHE A 262 -24.43 3.97 2.84
C PHE A 262 -25.20 4.35 4.11
N LYS A 263 -26.21 3.55 4.45
CA LYS A 263 -27.01 3.72 5.67
C LYS A 263 -27.12 2.39 6.39
N SER A 264 -26.89 2.40 7.68
CA SER A 264 -27.02 1.23 8.56
C SER A 264 -27.53 1.65 9.94
N ALA A 265 -28.23 0.75 10.61
CA ALA A 265 -28.65 0.95 11.99
C ALA A 265 -27.46 0.88 12.97
N ASN A 266 -26.52 -0.02 12.70
CA ASN A 266 -25.43 -0.36 13.64
C ASN A 266 -24.06 0.16 13.21
N TRP A 267 -23.90 0.64 11.97
CA TRP A 267 -22.64 1.16 11.45
C TRP A 267 -22.80 2.63 11.02
N GLU A 268 -21.74 3.40 11.22
CA GLU A 268 -21.71 4.83 10.89
C GLU A 268 -20.48 5.12 10.03
N PHE A 269 -20.71 5.78 8.89
CA PHE A 269 -19.65 6.37 8.09
C PHE A 269 -19.04 7.53 8.86
N GLN A 270 -17.74 7.47 9.11
CA GLN A 270 -17.01 8.49 9.86
C GLN A 270 -16.38 9.53 8.94
N ARG A 271 -15.61 9.06 7.97
CA ARG A 271 -14.87 9.92 7.03
C ARG A 271 -14.36 9.15 5.84
N TYR A 272 -13.96 9.89 4.83
CA TYR A 272 -13.23 9.38 3.67
C TYR A 272 -11.77 9.86 3.71
N ASP A 273 -10.83 8.95 3.50
CA ASP A 273 -9.42 9.26 3.35
C ASP A 273 -9.07 9.31 1.86
N TYR A 274 -8.83 10.52 1.34
CA TYR A 274 -8.52 10.73 -0.08
C TYR A 274 -7.12 10.24 -0.46
N SER A 275 -6.18 10.18 0.49
CA SER A 275 -4.81 9.70 0.24
C SER A 275 -4.81 8.19 -0.01
N PHE A 276 -5.48 7.45 0.85
CA PHE A 276 -5.61 6.00 0.70
C PHE A 276 -6.81 5.57 -0.13
N LYS A 277 -7.68 6.51 -0.56
CA LYS A 277 -8.93 6.23 -1.28
C LYS A 277 -9.78 5.20 -0.53
N GLU A 278 -9.98 5.43 0.76
CA GLU A 278 -10.70 4.52 1.63
C GLU A 278 -11.75 5.23 2.51
N ALA A 279 -12.84 4.52 2.76
CA ALA A 279 -13.91 4.96 3.64
C ALA A 279 -13.84 4.24 4.98
N LEU A 280 -13.94 4.97 6.07
CA LEU A 280 -13.87 4.49 7.44
C LEU A 280 -15.27 4.38 8.05
N PHE A 281 -15.58 3.19 8.58
CA PHE A 281 -16.85 2.88 9.25
C PHE A 281 -16.62 2.41 10.68
N LYS A 282 -17.43 2.92 11.61
CA LYS A 282 -17.38 2.57 13.01
C LYS A 282 -18.67 1.86 13.44
N ALA A 283 -18.55 0.81 14.23
CA ALA A 283 -19.70 0.19 14.87
C ALA A 283 -20.23 1.11 15.99
N LYS A 284 -21.54 1.42 15.98
CA LYS A 284 -22.19 2.18 17.05
C LYS A 284 -22.19 1.43 18.38
N ASN A 285 -22.28 0.10 18.30
CA ASN A 285 -22.12 -0.78 19.44
C ASN A 285 -21.14 -1.91 19.08
N PRO A 286 -19.86 -1.80 19.47
CA PRO A 286 -18.84 -2.81 19.15
C PRO A 286 -19.13 -4.20 19.71
N ASP A 287 -19.86 -4.32 20.84
CA ASP A 287 -20.25 -5.61 21.44
C ASP A 287 -21.29 -6.39 20.59
N LYS A 288 -21.96 -5.68 19.67
CA LYS A 288 -23.00 -6.24 18.78
C LYS A 288 -22.67 -6.00 17.30
N ALA A 289 -21.41 -5.81 16.99
CA ALA A 289 -20.99 -5.58 15.61
C ALA A 289 -21.26 -6.81 14.75
N ASP A 290 -22.16 -6.68 13.76
CA ASP A 290 -22.43 -7.69 12.74
C ASP A 290 -22.05 -7.13 11.37
N ILE A 291 -21.10 -7.78 10.71
CA ILE A 291 -20.60 -7.36 9.40
C ILE A 291 -21.59 -7.57 8.27
N LYS A 292 -22.69 -8.34 8.48
CA LYS A 292 -23.69 -8.58 7.44
C LYS A 292 -24.32 -7.31 6.92
N GLU A 293 -24.45 -6.28 7.77
CA GLU A 293 -24.95 -4.97 7.34
C GLU A 293 -24.00 -4.25 6.38
N LEU A 294 -22.71 -4.65 6.34
CA LEU A 294 -21.70 -4.09 5.45
C LEU A 294 -21.57 -4.85 4.11
N ASP A 295 -22.45 -5.84 3.83
CA ASP A 295 -22.39 -6.69 2.63
C ASP A 295 -22.21 -5.91 1.33
N SER A 296 -22.98 -4.83 1.15
CA SER A 296 -22.87 -4.00 -0.06
C SER A 296 -21.52 -3.29 -0.20
N LEU A 297 -20.88 -2.91 0.92
CA LEU A 297 -19.57 -2.26 0.93
C LEU A 297 -18.46 -3.28 0.63
N PHE A 298 -18.55 -4.50 1.20
CA PHE A 298 -17.62 -5.59 0.88
C PHE A 298 -17.63 -5.92 -0.62
N LYS A 299 -18.83 -6.05 -1.21
CA LYS A 299 -18.99 -6.34 -2.64
C LYS A 299 -18.41 -5.23 -3.51
N LYS A 300 -18.71 -3.96 -3.22
CA LYS A 300 -18.16 -2.81 -3.96
C LYS A 300 -16.64 -2.75 -3.86
N ALA A 301 -16.07 -2.97 -2.68
CA ALA A 301 -14.62 -2.97 -2.50
C ALA A 301 -13.96 -4.13 -3.26
N TYR A 302 -14.60 -5.30 -3.28
CA TYR A 302 -14.11 -6.46 -4.02
C TYR A 302 -14.19 -6.29 -5.54
N GLU A 303 -15.27 -5.70 -6.06
CA GLU A 303 -15.46 -5.42 -7.49
C GLU A 303 -14.49 -4.33 -7.99
N GLY A 304 -14.11 -3.40 -7.14
CA GLY A 304 -13.19 -2.30 -7.46
C GLY A 304 -11.69 -2.63 -7.28
N LYS A 305 -11.36 -3.90 -6.99
CA LYS A 305 -9.96 -4.35 -6.76
C LYS A 305 -9.13 -4.46 -8.04
#